data_48e91eb2e5a7aa9fea750ce5946d5f69
#
_entry.id   48e91eb2e5a7aa9fea750ce5946d5f69
#
_cell.length_a   1.000
_cell.length_b   1.000
_cell.length_c   1.000
_cell.angle_alpha   90.00
_cell.angle_beta   90.00
_cell.angle_gamma   90.00
#
_symmetry.space_group_name_H-M   'P 1'
#
loop_
_entity.id
_entity.type
_entity.pdbx_description
1 polymer ?
#
loop_
_entity_poly.entity_id
_entity_poly.type
_entity_poly.pdbx_seq_one_letter_code
_entity_poly.pdbx_strand_id
1 'polypeptide(L)'
;MEERTVSMQDDEIFGEDHQQLRESVRKFAQSLAPHAEEWDEAGIFPREVFTQAAKLGLFGIRHGERWGGMALDWWYTACYAEELVYTCNAGLNMALMVQSDMATPIIDELGSDEVK
;
A
#
# COMPACT_ATOMS: atom_id res chain seq x y z
N MET A 1 1.00 -10.10 -26.75
CA MET A 1 2.12 -11.06 -26.66
C MET A 1 2.98 -10.83 -25.46
N GLU A 2 3.50 -9.63 -25.30
CA GLU A 2 4.27 -9.24 -24.11
C GLU A 2 3.44 -9.35 -22.84
N GLU A 3 2.20 -8.89 -22.90
CA GLU A 3 1.25 -9.00 -21.79
C GLU A 3 1.04 -10.43 -21.33
N ARG A 4 0.97 -11.37 -22.31
CA ARG A 4 0.77 -12.78 -21.98
C ARG A 4 1.98 -13.39 -21.28
N THR A 5 3.20 -13.01 -21.66
CA THR A 5 4.43 -13.48 -21.01
C THR A 5 4.53 -12.96 -19.58
N VAL A 6 4.23 -11.67 -19.38
CA VAL A 6 4.22 -11.05 -18.06
C VAL A 6 3.15 -11.71 -17.18
N SER A 7 1.96 -11.97 -17.74
CA SER A 7 0.87 -12.63 -17.03
C SER A 7 1.25 -14.03 -16.55
N MET A 8 1.98 -14.80 -17.34
CA MET A 8 2.44 -16.13 -16.93
C MET A 8 3.42 -16.06 -15.75
N GLN A 9 4.33 -15.08 -15.76
CA GLN A 9 5.23 -14.86 -14.64
C GLN A 9 4.47 -14.40 -13.40
N ASP A 10 3.49 -13.54 -13.58
CA ASP A 10 2.63 -13.08 -12.48
C ASP A 10 1.88 -14.26 -11.84
N ASP A 11 1.35 -15.17 -12.67
CA ASP A 11 0.63 -16.35 -12.18
C ASP A 11 1.52 -17.29 -11.37
N GLU A 12 2.83 -17.33 -11.64
CA GLU A 12 3.76 -18.14 -10.86
C GLU A 12 4.08 -17.52 -9.49
N ILE A 13 4.11 -16.19 -9.43
CA ILE A 13 4.52 -15.43 -8.23
C ILE A 13 3.31 -15.02 -7.40
N PHE A 14 2.25 -14.59 -8.06
CA PHE A 14 1.07 -14.00 -7.42
C PHE A 14 -0.12 -14.95 -7.48
N GLY A 15 -0.59 -15.38 -6.30
CA GLY A 15 -1.77 -16.22 -6.16
C GLY A 15 -3.05 -15.42 -5.91
N GLU A 16 -4.12 -16.11 -5.49
CA GLU A 16 -5.42 -15.49 -5.21
C GLU A 16 -5.35 -14.43 -4.11
N ASP A 17 -4.57 -14.68 -3.07
CA ASP A 17 -4.42 -13.73 -1.96
C ASP A 17 -3.80 -12.43 -2.44
N HIS A 18 -2.82 -12.51 -3.32
CA HIS A 18 -2.22 -11.33 -3.94
C HIS A 18 -3.24 -10.57 -4.79
N GLN A 19 -4.07 -11.28 -5.54
CA GLN A 19 -5.12 -10.67 -6.35
C GLN A 19 -6.17 -9.96 -5.50
N GLN A 20 -6.54 -10.55 -4.36
CA GLN A 20 -7.47 -9.92 -3.42
C GLN A 20 -6.90 -8.60 -2.87
N LEU A 21 -5.63 -8.61 -2.50
CA LEU A 21 -4.97 -7.37 -2.05
C LEU A 21 -4.93 -6.34 -3.17
N ARG A 22 -4.59 -6.74 -4.40
CA ARG A 22 -4.58 -5.85 -5.56
C ARG A 22 -5.94 -5.19 -5.77
N GLU A 23 -7.01 -5.96 -5.71
CA GLU A 23 -8.37 -5.44 -5.88
C GLU A 23 -8.74 -4.44 -4.78
N SER A 24 -8.40 -4.76 -3.53
CA SER A 24 -8.65 -3.85 -2.40
C SER A 24 -7.90 -2.53 -2.56
N VAL A 25 -6.63 -2.59 -2.89
CA VAL A 25 -5.79 -1.40 -3.08
C VAL A 25 -6.27 -0.60 -4.28
N ARG A 26 -6.60 -1.27 -5.38
CA ARG A 26 -7.11 -0.60 -6.59
C ARG A 26 -8.40 0.16 -6.30
N LYS A 27 -9.34 -0.46 -5.62
CA LYS A 27 -10.60 0.21 -5.23
C LYS A 27 -10.34 1.42 -4.36
N PHE A 28 -9.46 1.28 -3.38
CA PHE A 28 -9.05 2.38 -2.51
C PHE A 28 -8.42 3.51 -3.34
N ALA A 29 -7.45 3.18 -4.19
CA ALA A 29 -6.76 4.15 -5.04
C ALA A 29 -7.73 4.87 -5.99
N GLN A 30 -8.62 4.11 -6.62
CA GLN A 30 -9.62 4.68 -7.54
C GLN A 30 -10.61 5.59 -6.82
N SER A 31 -10.91 5.34 -5.56
CA SER A 31 -11.76 6.21 -4.75
C SER A 31 -11.10 7.57 -4.47
N LEU A 32 -9.77 7.62 -4.47
CA LEU A 32 -9.00 8.84 -4.25
C LEU A 32 -8.69 9.62 -5.54
N ALA A 33 -8.69 8.95 -6.67
CA ALA A 33 -8.33 9.54 -7.96
C ALA A 33 -9.13 10.80 -8.33
N PRO A 34 -10.46 10.88 -8.09
CA PRO A 34 -11.22 12.10 -8.38
C PRO A 34 -10.74 13.34 -7.64
N HIS A 35 -10.04 13.16 -6.52
CA HIS A 35 -9.53 14.25 -5.68
C HIS A 35 -8.05 14.58 -5.94
N ALA A 36 -7.39 13.83 -6.84
CA ALA A 36 -5.94 13.92 -7.02
C ALA A 36 -5.47 15.34 -7.36
N GLU A 37 -6.13 15.98 -8.32
CA GLU A 37 -5.76 17.32 -8.76
C GLU A 37 -6.04 18.38 -7.68
N GLU A 38 -7.19 18.27 -7.02
CA GLU A 38 -7.58 19.16 -5.93
C GLU A 38 -6.56 19.14 -4.81
N TRP A 39 -6.16 17.95 -4.38
CA TRP A 39 -5.20 17.79 -3.29
C TRP A 39 -3.78 18.19 -3.70
N ASP A 40 -3.42 17.98 -4.96
CA ASP A 40 -2.12 18.41 -5.46
C ASP A 40 -2.00 19.93 -5.46
N GLU A 41 -3.04 20.63 -5.91
CA GLU A 41 -3.09 22.11 -5.89
C GLU A 41 -3.12 22.65 -4.46
N ALA A 42 -3.85 22.02 -3.57
CA ALA A 42 -3.93 22.43 -2.16
C ALA A 42 -2.65 22.17 -1.39
N GLY A 43 -1.82 21.22 -1.84
CA GLY A 43 -0.61 20.81 -1.14
C GLY A 43 -0.89 19.99 0.12
N ILE A 44 -2.10 19.49 0.27
CA ILE A 44 -2.53 18.70 1.42
C ILE A 44 -3.71 17.81 1.06
N PHE A 45 -3.84 16.67 1.72
CA PHE A 45 -4.98 15.78 1.59
C PHE A 45 -5.59 15.44 2.96
N PRO A 46 -6.86 15.00 3.04
CA PRO A 46 -7.52 14.73 4.31
C PRO A 46 -6.86 13.60 5.09
N ARG A 47 -6.84 13.72 6.40
CA ARG A 47 -6.32 12.67 7.30
C ARG A 47 -7.07 11.36 7.14
N GLU A 48 -8.33 11.40 6.72
CA GLU A 48 -9.17 10.23 6.47
C GLU A 48 -8.53 9.25 5.48
N VAL A 49 -7.68 9.73 4.58
CA VAL A 49 -6.94 8.85 3.65
C VAL A 49 -6.09 7.87 4.42
N PHE A 50 -5.34 8.33 5.43
CA PHE A 50 -4.55 7.46 6.29
C PHE A 50 -5.42 6.52 7.11
N THR A 51 -6.53 7.01 7.64
CA THR A 51 -7.47 6.18 8.40
C THR A 51 -8.04 5.05 7.56
N GLN A 52 -8.43 5.34 6.32
CA GLN A 52 -8.94 4.33 5.40
C GLN A 52 -7.87 3.32 5.01
N ALA A 53 -6.65 3.79 4.72
CA ALA A 53 -5.52 2.91 4.41
C ALA A 53 -5.21 1.97 5.59
N ALA A 54 -5.25 2.51 6.81
CA ALA A 54 -5.03 1.72 8.02
C ALA A 54 -6.10 0.64 8.21
N LYS A 55 -7.37 0.97 7.95
CA LYS A 55 -8.48 0.02 8.04
C LYS A 55 -8.33 -1.14 7.06
N LEU A 56 -7.74 -0.89 5.90
CA LEU A 56 -7.44 -1.92 4.92
C LEU A 56 -6.17 -2.71 5.23
N GLY A 57 -5.45 -2.36 6.30
CA GLY A 57 -4.23 -3.04 6.71
C GLY A 57 -2.99 -2.64 5.92
N LEU A 58 -3.05 -1.60 5.11
CA LEU A 58 -1.97 -1.25 4.18
C LEU A 58 -0.70 -0.77 4.87
N PHE A 59 -0.78 -0.29 6.10
CA PHE A 59 0.39 0.13 6.86
C PHE A 59 1.07 -1.02 7.60
N GLY A 60 0.45 -2.19 7.66
CA GLY A 60 0.97 -3.34 8.38
C GLY A 60 1.20 -4.57 7.53
N ILE A 61 1.33 -4.45 6.21
CA ILE A 61 1.43 -5.62 5.31
C ILE A 61 2.55 -6.56 5.75
N ARG A 62 3.74 -6.06 6.07
CA ARG A 62 4.90 -6.87 6.45
C ARG A 62 5.20 -6.88 7.95
N HIS A 63 4.45 -6.14 8.74
CA HIS A 63 4.67 -6.10 10.20
C HIS A 63 4.03 -7.30 10.89
N GLY A 64 4.59 -7.69 12.04
CA GLY A 64 4.13 -8.85 12.79
C GLY A 64 2.71 -8.70 13.32
N GLU A 65 1.98 -9.82 13.40
CA GLU A 65 0.61 -9.86 13.92
C GLU A 65 0.52 -9.37 15.37
N ARG A 66 1.56 -9.59 16.15
CA ARG A 66 1.68 -9.07 17.52
C ARG A 66 1.46 -7.56 17.60
N TRP A 67 1.84 -6.83 16.57
CA TRP A 67 1.75 -5.37 16.49
C TRP A 67 0.56 -4.89 15.65
N GLY A 68 -0.34 -5.80 15.29
CA GLY A 68 -1.51 -5.48 14.47
C GLY A 68 -1.26 -5.57 12.98
N GLY A 69 -0.12 -6.12 12.55
CA GLY A 69 0.22 -6.30 11.15
C GLY A 69 -0.29 -7.61 10.57
N MET A 70 -0.10 -7.79 9.27
CA MET A 70 -0.54 -8.96 8.52
C MET A 70 0.53 -10.03 8.32
N ALA A 71 1.79 -9.71 8.65
CA ALA A 71 2.95 -10.61 8.52
C ALA A 71 3.10 -11.23 7.12
N LEU A 72 2.85 -10.46 6.08
CA LEU A 72 2.95 -10.90 4.70
C LEU A 72 4.35 -10.58 4.13
N ASP A 73 4.67 -11.14 2.97
CA ASP A 73 5.98 -10.99 2.34
C ASP A 73 6.08 -9.76 1.42
N TRP A 74 7.26 -9.60 0.80
CA TRP A 74 7.55 -8.49 -0.09
C TRP A 74 6.72 -8.49 -1.38
N TRP A 75 6.22 -9.63 -1.82
CA TRP A 75 5.38 -9.71 -3.01
C TRP A 75 4.04 -8.99 -2.80
N TYR A 76 3.50 -9.05 -1.58
CA TYR A 76 2.32 -8.26 -1.23
C TYR A 76 2.60 -6.77 -1.23
N THR A 77 3.78 -6.35 -0.76
CA THR A 77 4.21 -4.95 -0.84
C THR A 77 4.34 -4.48 -2.29
N ALA A 78 4.86 -5.34 -3.17
CA ALA A 78 4.93 -5.02 -4.60
C ALA A 78 3.54 -4.81 -5.21
N CYS A 79 2.58 -5.67 -4.87
CA CYS A 79 1.19 -5.51 -5.30
C CYS A 79 0.60 -4.18 -4.84
N TYR A 80 0.80 -3.84 -3.58
CA TYR A 80 0.35 -2.58 -2.99
C TYR A 80 0.95 -1.38 -3.74
N ALA A 81 2.26 -1.38 -3.95
CA ALA A 81 2.95 -0.30 -4.64
C ALA A 81 2.46 -0.10 -6.07
N GLU A 82 2.28 -1.19 -6.81
CA GLU A 82 1.79 -1.15 -8.19
C GLU A 82 0.37 -0.58 -8.28
N GLU A 83 -0.51 -1.01 -7.38
CA GLU A 83 -1.91 -0.58 -7.43
C GLU A 83 -2.10 0.86 -6.95
N LEU A 84 -1.19 1.40 -6.15
CA LEU A 84 -1.27 2.81 -5.73
C LEU A 84 -1.20 3.80 -6.90
N VAL A 85 -0.66 3.39 -8.02
CA VAL A 85 -0.59 4.26 -9.21
C VAL A 85 -1.96 4.77 -9.64
N TYR A 86 -3.02 4.04 -9.34
CA TYR A 86 -4.38 4.43 -9.69
C TYR A 86 -4.92 5.61 -8.90
N THR A 87 -4.20 6.11 -7.87
CA THR A 87 -4.56 7.36 -7.20
C THR A 87 -4.35 8.57 -8.11
N CYS A 88 -3.47 8.45 -9.10
CA CYS A 88 -3.06 9.52 -10.00
C CYS A 88 -2.41 10.72 -9.28
N ASN A 89 -1.87 10.50 -8.07
CA ASN A 89 -1.23 11.55 -7.26
C ASN A 89 0.05 11.00 -6.64
N ALA A 90 1.20 11.39 -7.20
CA ALA A 90 2.50 10.90 -6.75
C ALA A 90 2.83 11.31 -5.32
N GLY A 91 2.46 12.51 -4.91
CA GLY A 91 2.69 13.00 -3.54
C GLY A 91 1.91 12.18 -2.52
N LEU A 92 0.67 11.86 -2.81
CA LEU A 92 -0.16 11.00 -1.97
C LEU A 92 0.44 9.60 -1.85
N ASN A 93 0.87 9.02 -2.97
CA ASN A 93 1.50 7.70 -2.99
C ASN A 93 2.78 7.69 -2.16
N MET A 94 3.59 8.73 -2.29
CA MET A 94 4.82 8.89 -1.48
C MET A 94 4.48 8.96 0.01
N ALA A 95 3.48 9.75 0.39
CA ALA A 95 3.07 9.89 1.79
C ALA A 95 2.64 8.56 2.40
N LEU A 96 1.85 7.78 1.67
CA LEU A 96 1.43 6.45 2.13
C LEU A 96 2.61 5.48 2.24
N MET A 97 3.50 5.46 1.27
CA MET A 97 4.64 4.55 1.24
C MET A 97 5.72 4.94 2.24
N VAL A 98 5.89 6.21 2.55
CA VAL A 98 6.79 6.65 3.63
C VAL A 98 6.34 6.04 4.95
N GLN A 99 5.05 6.07 5.23
CA GLN A 99 4.50 5.49 6.45
C GLN A 99 4.69 3.98 6.50
N SER A 100 4.35 3.27 5.42
CA SER A 100 4.32 1.81 5.41
C SER A 100 5.69 1.16 5.18
N ASP A 101 6.55 1.77 4.37
CA ASP A 101 7.77 1.10 3.87
C ASP A 101 9.06 1.79 4.26
N MET A 102 9.03 3.04 4.71
CA MET A 102 10.24 3.79 5.06
C MET A 102 10.36 4.07 6.56
N ALA A 103 9.31 4.60 7.18
CA ALA A 103 9.37 5.00 8.58
C ALA A 103 9.11 3.84 9.55
N THR A 104 8.04 3.09 9.36
CA THR A 104 7.64 2.04 10.29
C THR A 104 8.56 0.80 10.29
N PRO A 105 9.19 0.39 9.18
CA PRO A 105 10.14 -0.73 9.23
C PRO A 105 11.32 -0.49 10.17
N ILE A 106 11.81 0.74 10.24
CA ILE A 106 12.91 1.08 11.17
C ILE A 106 12.44 0.94 12.61
N ILE A 107 11.23 1.40 12.91
CA ILE A 107 10.64 1.27 14.25
C ILE A 107 10.43 -0.19 14.60
N ASP A 108 9.93 -0.98 13.65
CA ASP A 108 9.69 -2.41 13.84
C ASP A 108 10.97 -3.16 14.16
N GLU A 109 12.07 -2.82 13.49
CA GLU A 109 13.36 -3.51 13.65
C GLU A 109 14.13 -3.03 14.87
N LEU A 110 14.17 -1.72 15.12
CA LEU A 110 15.04 -1.10 16.12
C LEU A 110 14.30 -0.46 17.29
N GLY A 111 13.00 -0.30 17.22
CA GLY A 111 12.21 0.32 18.28
C GLY A 111 12.04 -0.59 19.50
N SER A 112 11.78 0.04 20.66
CA SER A 112 11.38 -0.69 21.86
C SER A 112 9.94 -1.20 21.72
N ASP A 113 9.57 -2.16 22.59
CA ASP A 113 8.20 -2.67 22.61
C ASP A 113 7.16 -1.57 22.90
N GLU A 114 7.53 -0.54 23.65
CA GLU A 114 6.65 0.60 23.94
C GLU A 114 6.35 1.45 22.69
N VAL A 115 7.33 1.55 21.77
CA VAL A 115 7.21 2.36 20.56
C VAL A 115 6.47 1.60 19.47
N LYS A 116 6.64 0.28 19.41
CA LYS A 116 5.99 -0.55 18.42
C LYS A 116 4.49 -0.65 18.68
#